data_01db661f7a95542672a73d2cab81f769
#
_entry.id   01db661f7a95542672a73d2cab81f769
#
_cell.length_a   1.000
_cell.length_b   1.000
_cell.length_c   1.000
_cell.angle_alpha   90.00
_cell.angle_beta   90.00
_cell.angle_gamma   90.00
#
_symmetry.space_group_name_H-M   'P 1'
#
loop_
_entity.id
_entity.type
_entity.pdbx_description
1 polymer ?
#
loop_
_entity_poly.entity_id
_entity_poly.type
_entity_poly.pdbx_seq_one_letter_code
_entity_poly.pdbx_strand_id
1 'polypeptide(L)'
;MKYNLNFILVIILFISTNCQTNKVFQSKPNVILIMADDIGFEGLSINGSTSYNTPVLDSLAINGINFTKALSQPLCTPSRVKIMTGKYNYRNYEHFTYLNSNQKTFGNLFKENGYKTAIVGKWQLNGIVYKMDGYDDFERPYKFGFDEYCLWQLTKRKIHGERFANPLIVQNGKELPRDEEAYGPDIVSDYAIDFIKKNKDNPFFIYYPMLLVHDPFVPTPDSPEWQSPETRSVKNNRFFIDMVAYMDKIIGKIVDELEKQGVADNTLLLFVGDNGTNRNLISQTINGPVVGGKGNTISHGVHVPMVAS
;
A
#
# COMPACT_ATOMS: atom_id res chain seq x y z
N MET A 1 67.33 61.59 25.26
CA MET A 1 66.76 60.59 24.34
C MET A 1 65.55 59.99 25.02
N LYS A 2 64.37 60.34 24.53
CA LYS A 2 63.04 59.86 25.12
C LYS A 2 62.51 58.77 24.17
N TYR A 3 62.35 57.53 24.62
CA TYR A 3 61.72 56.49 23.87
C TYR A 3 60.20 56.46 24.24
N ASN A 4 59.38 56.76 23.25
CA ASN A 4 57.91 56.59 23.37
C ASN A 4 57.58 55.12 23.11
N LEU A 5 57.01 54.46 24.13
CA LEU A 5 56.53 53.11 24.04
C LEU A 5 55.04 53.18 23.70
N ASN A 6 54.70 52.91 22.43
CA ASN A 6 53.32 52.79 21.99
C ASN A 6 52.76 51.39 22.41
N PHE A 7 51.85 51.40 23.37
CA PHE A 7 51.08 50.21 23.73
C PHE A 7 50.00 49.97 22.66
N ILE A 8 50.17 48.95 21.83
CA ILE A 8 49.12 48.47 20.94
C ILE A 8 48.26 47.55 21.73
N LEU A 9 47.02 47.98 22.04
CA LEU A 9 45.98 47.18 22.68
C LEU A 9 45.29 46.34 21.61
N VAL A 10 45.63 45.05 21.56
CA VAL A 10 44.95 44.07 20.64
C VAL A 10 43.67 43.61 21.37
N ILE A 11 42.53 44.14 20.94
CA ILE A 11 41.22 43.64 21.35
C ILE A 11 40.90 42.37 20.56
N ILE A 12 41.06 41.21 21.16
CA ILE A 12 40.61 39.94 20.60
C ILE A 12 39.07 39.85 20.86
N LEU A 13 38.31 40.12 19.80
CA LEU A 13 36.88 39.89 19.82
C LEU A 13 36.64 38.35 19.76
N PHE A 14 36.31 37.76 20.91
CA PHE A 14 35.73 36.39 20.93
C PHE A 14 34.33 36.44 20.34
N ILE A 15 34.21 36.13 19.06
CA ILE A 15 32.93 35.77 18.43
C ILE A 15 32.57 34.38 18.96
N SER A 16 31.85 34.29 20.05
CA SER A 16 31.18 33.05 20.48
C SER A 16 30.07 32.80 19.49
N THR A 17 30.35 31.97 18.46
CA THR A 17 29.33 31.34 17.62
C THR A 17 28.56 30.41 18.57
N ASN A 18 27.43 30.89 19.07
CA ASN A 18 26.42 30.04 19.71
C ASN A 18 25.92 29.07 18.60
N CYS A 19 26.56 27.91 18.49
CA CYS A 19 26.00 26.78 17.78
C CYS A 19 24.79 26.30 18.60
N GLN A 20 23.64 26.97 18.44
CA GLN A 20 22.37 26.40 18.85
C GLN A 20 22.20 25.14 18.02
N THR A 21 22.58 24.00 18.57
CA THR A 21 22.05 22.72 18.13
C THR A 21 20.56 22.78 18.39
N ASN A 22 19.81 23.30 17.42
CA ASN A 22 18.40 22.98 17.35
C ASN A 22 18.35 21.46 17.39
N LYS A 23 17.97 20.88 18.54
CA LYS A 23 17.45 19.53 18.56
C LYS A 23 16.22 19.59 17.65
N VAL A 24 16.43 19.26 16.37
CA VAL A 24 15.34 18.91 15.48
C VAL A 24 14.70 17.74 16.20
N PHE A 25 13.59 17.98 16.88
CA PHE A 25 12.70 16.90 17.29
C PHE A 25 12.34 16.24 15.98
N GLN A 26 13.00 15.12 15.70
CA GLN A 26 12.71 14.35 14.52
C GLN A 26 11.24 13.98 14.63
N SER A 27 10.41 14.59 13.80
CA SER A 27 8.97 14.28 13.77
C SER A 27 8.85 12.78 13.50
N LYS A 28 7.90 12.13 14.14
CA LYS A 28 7.62 10.71 13.85
C LYS A 28 7.43 10.56 12.35
N PRO A 29 8.09 9.60 11.68
CA PRO A 29 7.94 9.43 10.24
C PRO A 29 6.49 9.02 9.90
N ASN A 30 5.99 9.49 8.78
CA ASN A 30 4.79 8.92 8.18
C ASN A 30 5.09 7.50 7.70
N VAL A 31 4.08 6.65 7.67
CA VAL A 31 4.24 5.27 7.18
C VAL A 31 3.11 4.94 6.22
N ILE A 32 3.47 4.48 5.04
CA ILE A 32 2.52 3.96 4.04
C ILE A 32 2.91 2.52 3.74
N LEU A 33 2.02 1.58 4.05
CA LEU A 33 2.17 0.18 3.69
C LEU A 33 1.21 -0.15 2.55
N ILE A 34 1.75 -0.32 1.35
CA ILE A 34 1.03 -0.75 0.15
C ILE A 34 1.17 -2.25 0.02
N MET A 35 0.04 -2.97 -0.06
CA MET A 35 0.03 -4.42 -0.26
C MET A 35 -0.72 -4.74 -1.55
N ALA A 36 -0.01 -5.13 -2.60
CA ALA A 36 -0.61 -5.56 -3.85
C ALA A 36 -1.25 -6.96 -3.72
N ASP A 37 -2.34 -7.17 -4.44
CA ASP A 37 -3.15 -8.39 -4.41
C ASP A 37 -2.77 -9.30 -5.59
N ASP A 38 -2.24 -10.50 -5.30
CA ASP A 38 -1.86 -11.53 -6.29
C ASP A 38 -0.68 -11.16 -7.20
N ILE A 39 0.43 -10.68 -6.65
CA ILE A 39 1.66 -10.44 -7.41
C ILE A 39 2.85 -11.15 -6.77
N GLY A 40 3.49 -12.06 -7.51
CA GLY A 40 4.72 -12.74 -7.14
C GLY A 40 5.96 -11.89 -7.37
N PHE A 41 7.09 -12.37 -6.90
CA PHE A 41 8.40 -11.70 -7.02
C PHE A 41 8.73 -11.33 -8.48
N GLU A 42 8.36 -12.19 -9.42
CA GLU A 42 8.55 -12.03 -10.86
C GLU A 42 7.66 -10.93 -11.48
N GLY A 43 6.77 -10.32 -10.72
CA GLY A 43 5.85 -9.28 -11.18
C GLY A 43 6.46 -7.89 -11.34
N LEU A 44 7.71 -7.65 -10.86
CA LEU A 44 8.40 -6.37 -10.98
C LEU A 44 9.59 -6.44 -11.94
N SER A 45 9.78 -5.37 -12.72
CA SER A 45 10.93 -5.26 -13.64
C SER A 45 12.26 -5.27 -12.92
N ILE A 46 12.39 -4.61 -11.76
CA ILE A 46 13.61 -4.65 -10.94
C ILE A 46 14.01 -6.07 -10.50
N ASN A 47 13.05 -6.98 -10.41
CA ASN A 47 13.27 -8.38 -10.05
C ASN A 47 13.51 -9.29 -11.27
N GLY A 48 13.71 -8.68 -12.45
CA GLY A 48 14.03 -9.38 -13.70
C GLY A 48 12.83 -9.76 -14.55
N SER A 49 11.62 -9.22 -14.29
CA SER A 49 10.50 -9.38 -15.21
C SER A 49 10.81 -8.77 -16.58
N THR A 50 10.46 -9.50 -17.65
CA THR A 50 10.45 -8.98 -19.02
C THR A 50 9.03 -8.88 -19.58
N SER A 51 8.03 -9.34 -18.81
CA SER A 51 6.60 -9.24 -19.16
C SER A 51 5.99 -7.92 -18.68
N TYR A 52 6.51 -7.34 -17.59
CA TYR A 52 5.90 -6.18 -16.92
C TYR A 52 6.90 -5.06 -16.79
N ASN A 53 6.40 -3.82 -16.81
CA ASN A 53 7.19 -2.61 -16.63
C ASN A 53 6.65 -1.85 -15.40
N THR A 54 7.50 -1.66 -14.39
CA THR A 54 7.15 -1.03 -13.10
C THR A 54 8.15 0.07 -12.73
N PRO A 55 8.26 1.15 -13.55
CA PRO A 55 9.32 2.14 -13.41
C PRO A 55 9.29 2.90 -12.08
N VAL A 56 8.11 3.11 -11.49
CA VAL A 56 7.98 3.78 -10.19
C VAL A 56 8.54 2.88 -9.08
N LEU A 57 8.12 1.62 -9.03
CA LEU A 57 8.63 0.65 -8.06
C LEU A 57 10.13 0.37 -8.25
N ASP A 58 10.61 0.37 -9.49
CA ASP A 58 12.03 0.25 -9.80
C ASP A 58 12.82 1.44 -9.24
N SER A 59 12.31 2.67 -9.42
CA SER A 59 12.92 3.88 -8.86
C SER A 59 12.94 3.85 -7.33
N LEU A 60 11.84 3.47 -6.70
CA LEU A 60 11.78 3.31 -5.24
C LEU A 60 12.77 2.26 -4.74
N ALA A 61 12.91 1.15 -5.45
CA ALA A 61 13.83 0.07 -5.11
C ALA A 61 15.32 0.49 -5.27
N ILE A 62 15.64 1.26 -6.30
CA ILE A 62 16.99 1.76 -6.57
C ILE A 62 17.42 2.81 -5.54
N ASN A 63 16.50 3.70 -5.15
CA ASN A 63 16.76 4.76 -4.18
C ASN A 63 16.53 4.33 -2.72
N GLY A 64 16.03 3.12 -2.51
CA GLY A 64 15.74 2.55 -1.21
C GLY A 64 16.31 1.14 -1.04
N ILE A 65 15.46 0.18 -0.67
CA ILE A 65 15.84 -1.21 -0.44
C ILE A 65 14.91 -2.14 -1.23
N ASN A 66 15.50 -2.99 -2.08
CA ASN A 66 14.81 -4.12 -2.69
C ASN A 66 15.09 -5.40 -1.90
N PHE A 67 14.06 -5.99 -1.28
CA PHE A 67 14.18 -7.23 -0.52
C PHE A 67 14.06 -8.44 -1.46
N THR A 68 15.15 -9.13 -1.69
CA THR A 68 15.18 -10.28 -2.62
C THR A 68 14.63 -11.59 -2.02
N LYS A 69 14.28 -11.61 -0.73
CA LYS A 69 13.80 -12.81 -0.02
C LYS A 69 12.63 -12.51 0.92
N ALA A 70 11.58 -11.87 0.40
CA ALA A 70 10.35 -11.64 1.16
C ALA A 70 9.38 -12.81 0.94
N LEU A 71 8.86 -13.38 2.03
CA LEU A 71 7.93 -14.51 2.01
C LEU A 71 6.61 -14.16 2.67
N SER A 72 5.53 -14.38 1.94
CA SER A 72 4.14 -14.21 2.40
C SER A 72 3.48 -15.56 2.74
N GLN A 73 2.15 -15.60 2.75
CA GLN A 73 1.35 -16.81 2.73
C GLN A 73 0.85 -17.08 1.29
N PRO A 74 0.42 -18.30 0.96
CA PRO A 74 0.01 -18.64 -0.41
C PRO A 74 -1.32 -18.00 -0.84
N LEU A 75 -2.06 -17.36 0.07
CA LEU A 75 -3.35 -16.72 -0.17
C LEU A 75 -3.47 -15.38 0.57
N CYS A 76 -4.34 -14.52 0.06
CA CYS A 76 -4.53 -13.15 0.53
C CYS A 76 -4.99 -13.04 2.00
N THR A 77 -6.02 -13.78 2.43
CA THR A 77 -6.54 -13.66 3.81
C THR A 77 -5.48 -14.01 4.86
N PRO A 78 -4.80 -15.17 4.82
CA PRO A 78 -3.77 -15.49 5.81
C PRO A 78 -2.61 -14.48 5.79
N SER A 79 -2.19 -13.96 4.62
CA SER A 79 -1.16 -12.91 4.55
C SER A 79 -1.62 -11.63 5.23
N ARG A 80 -2.85 -11.18 4.96
CA ARG A 80 -3.43 -9.97 5.57
C ARG A 80 -3.59 -10.09 7.07
N VAL A 81 -4.12 -11.24 7.56
CA VAL A 81 -4.24 -11.51 9.00
C VAL A 81 -2.87 -11.54 9.67
N LYS A 82 -1.87 -12.17 9.03
CA LYS A 82 -0.49 -12.25 9.54
C LYS A 82 0.16 -10.86 9.64
N ILE A 83 0.11 -10.06 8.57
CA ILE A 83 0.77 -8.74 8.55
C ILE A 83 0.09 -7.76 9.51
N MET A 84 -1.24 -7.73 9.55
CA MET A 84 -1.98 -6.81 10.43
C MET A 84 -1.74 -7.07 11.90
N THR A 85 -1.54 -8.32 12.30
CA THR A 85 -1.42 -8.73 13.71
C THR A 85 0.01 -8.97 14.17
N GLY A 86 0.97 -9.08 13.23
CA GLY A 86 2.35 -9.47 13.54
C GLY A 86 2.48 -10.89 14.09
N LYS A 87 1.48 -11.75 13.91
CA LYS A 87 1.44 -13.12 14.45
C LYS A 87 1.41 -14.14 13.33
N TYR A 88 2.03 -15.30 13.55
CA TYR A 88 1.90 -16.46 12.66
C TYR A 88 0.45 -16.99 12.68
N ASN A 89 -0.03 -17.47 11.54
CA ASN A 89 -1.44 -17.84 11.34
C ASN A 89 -1.94 -18.97 12.23
N TYR A 90 -1.09 -19.87 12.73
CA TYR A 90 -1.51 -20.88 13.71
C TYR A 90 -2.00 -20.29 15.05
N ARG A 91 -1.80 -18.96 15.27
CA ARG A 91 -2.23 -18.25 16.47
C ARG A 91 -3.46 -17.34 16.26
N ASN A 92 -3.81 -17.03 15.01
CA ASN A 92 -4.75 -15.94 14.75
C ASN A 92 -5.65 -16.15 13.53
N TYR A 93 -5.46 -17.24 12.78
CA TYR A 93 -6.25 -17.54 11.60
C TYR A 93 -7.37 -18.51 11.94
N GLU A 94 -8.61 -18.08 11.75
CA GLU A 94 -9.80 -18.88 12.05
C GLU A 94 -10.50 -19.33 10.77
N HIS A 95 -10.85 -18.36 9.89
CA HIS A 95 -11.57 -18.60 8.65
C HIS A 95 -11.04 -17.74 7.51
N PHE A 96 -11.24 -18.22 6.29
CA PHE A 96 -10.96 -17.41 5.10
C PHE A 96 -11.90 -16.18 5.09
N THR A 97 -11.35 -15.00 4.72
CA THR A 97 -12.03 -13.70 4.76
C THR A 97 -12.45 -13.19 6.15
N TYR A 98 -11.81 -13.68 7.21
CA TYR A 98 -12.13 -13.25 8.58
C TYR A 98 -10.89 -12.86 9.39
N LEU A 99 -11.01 -11.77 10.13
CA LEU A 99 -10.08 -11.37 11.19
C LEU A 99 -10.91 -11.19 12.48
N ASN A 100 -10.60 -11.94 13.53
CA ASN A 100 -11.29 -11.83 14.81
C ASN A 100 -11.08 -10.45 15.44
N SER A 101 -12.16 -9.80 15.89
CA SER A 101 -12.14 -8.44 16.46
C SER A 101 -11.35 -8.32 17.77
N ASN A 102 -11.04 -9.43 18.44
CA ASN A 102 -10.20 -9.46 19.64
C ASN A 102 -8.69 -9.37 19.31
N GLN A 103 -8.29 -9.42 18.05
CA GLN A 103 -6.90 -9.28 17.65
C GLN A 103 -6.50 -7.80 17.65
N LYS A 104 -5.39 -7.50 18.34
CA LYS A 104 -4.73 -6.19 18.22
C LYS A 104 -3.93 -6.17 16.92
N THR A 105 -4.05 -5.09 16.17
CA THR A 105 -3.38 -4.90 14.88
C THR A 105 -2.34 -3.78 14.92
N PHE A 106 -1.54 -3.64 13.88
CA PHE A 106 -0.67 -2.49 13.73
C PHE A 106 -1.47 -1.18 13.69
N GLY A 107 -2.70 -1.15 13.14
CA GLY A 107 -3.55 0.04 13.16
C GLY A 107 -3.81 0.54 14.59
N ASN A 108 -4.12 -0.39 15.53
CA ASN A 108 -4.25 -0.04 16.94
C ASN A 108 -2.94 0.52 17.51
N LEU A 109 -1.78 -0.09 17.16
CA LEU A 109 -0.47 0.38 17.64
C LEU A 109 -0.14 1.79 17.13
N PHE A 110 -0.36 2.05 15.84
CA PHE A 110 -0.14 3.38 15.28
C PHE A 110 -1.06 4.43 15.92
N LYS A 111 -2.36 4.11 16.05
CA LYS A 111 -3.33 5.01 16.69
C LYS A 111 -2.98 5.31 18.15
N GLU A 112 -2.62 4.31 18.96
CA GLU A 112 -2.17 4.44 20.33
C GLU A 112 -0.90 5.30 20.45
N ASN A 113 -0.09 5.35 19.39
CA ASN A 113 1.09 6.20 19.32
C ASN A 113 0.83 7.58 18.68
N GLY A 114 -0.43 7.99 18.52
CA GLY A 114 -0.82 9.33 18.10
C GLY A 114 -0.73 9.58 16.60
N TYR A 115 -0.68 8.53 15.79
CA TYR A 115 -0.81 8.65 14.33
C TYR A 115 -2.26 8.84 13.92
N LYS A 116 -2.48 9.61 12.85
CA LYS A 116 -3.71 9.56 12.08
C LYS A 116 -3.68 8.31 11.20
N THR A 117 -4.73 7.51 11.22
CA THR A 117 -4.69 6.17 10.61
C THR A 117 -5.78 5.99 9.58
N ALA A 118 -5.43 5.47 8.40
CA ALA A 118 -6.39 5.09 7.37
C ALA A 118 -6.13 3.70 6.81
N ILE A 119 -7.21 3.04 6.39
CA ILE A 119 -7.14 1.85 5.55
C ILE A 119 -7.95 2.07 4.28
N VAL A 120 -7.33 1.82 3.12
CA VAL A 120 -7.96 2.05 1.82
C VAL A 120 -7.76 0.85 0.89
N GLY A 121 -8.78 0.42 0.18
CA GLY A 121 -8.69 -0.66 -0.80
C GLY A 121 -9.47 -1.91 -0.44
N LYS A 122 -8.85 -3.09 -0.53
CA LYS A 122 -9.49 -4.39 -0.29
C LYS A 122 -9.60 -4.69 1.21
N TRP A 123 -10.81 -4.84 1.71
CA TRP A 123 -11.01 -5.29 3.10
C TRP A 123 -11.04 -6.81 3.21
N GLN A 124 -12.16 -7.41 2.87
CA GLN A 124 -12.36 -8.87 2.85
C GLN A 124 -11.97 -9.60 4.16
N LEU A 125 -12.27 -8.99 5.32
CA LEU A 125 -11.92 -9.53 6.65
C LEU A 125 -13.10 -9.57 7.63
N ASN A 126 -14.34 -9.32 7.16
CA ASN A 126 -15.54 -9.42 8.00
C ASN A 126 -16.11 -10.83 8.10
N GLY A 127 -15.59 -11.80 7.35
CA GLY A 127 -16.14 -13.16 7.37
C GLY A 127 -17.51 -13.30 6.70
N ILE A 128 -17.79 -12.49 5.69
CA ILE A 128 -19.10 -12.39 5.01
C ILE A 128 -19.56 -13.75 4.46
N VAL A 129 -18.63 -14.58 3.97
CA VAL A 129 -18.94 -15.88 3.37
C VAL A 129 -19.58 -16.83 4.37
N TYR A 130 -19.13 -16.79 5.59
CA TYR A 130 -19.55 -17.68 6.68
C TYR A 130 -20.47 -17.00 7.70
N LYS A 131 -20.86 -15.74 7.44
CA LYS A 131 -21.62 -14.91 8.38
C LYS A 131 -21.04 -14.93 9.79
N MET A 132 -19.70 -14.73 9.85
CA MET A 132 -18.98 -14.64 11.12
C MET A 132 -19.47 -13.45 11.94
N ASP A 133 -19.17 -13.44 13.24
CA ASP A 133 -19.53 -12.31 14.12
C ASP A 133 -19.05 -10.97 13.55
N GLY A 134 -20.01 -10.02 13.43
CA GLY A 134 -19.77 -8.70 12.85
C GLY A 134 -19.57 -8.70 11.31
N TYR A 135 -20.08 -9.70 10.58
CA TYR A 135 -19.93 -9.77 9.12
C TYR A 135 -20.59 -8.59 8.37
N ASP A 136 -21.59 -7.97 8.95
CA ASP A 136 -22.36 -6.82 8.44
C ASP A 136 -22.04 -5.49 9.17
N ASP A 137 -21.04 -5.51 10.06
CA ASP A 137 -20.65 -4.36 10.87
C ASP A 137 -19.73 -3.40 10.06
N PHE A 138 -20.22 -2.18 9.80
CA PHE A 138 -19.49 -1.11 9.17
C PHE A 138 -18.41 -0.51 10.08
N GLU A 139 -18.49 -0.70 11.40
CA GLU A 139 -17.56 -0.15 12.38
C GLU A 139 -16.29 -1.00 12.57
N ARG A 140 -16.22 -2.16 11.94
CA ARG A 140 -15.07 -3.08 12.13
C ARG A 140 -13.71 -2.47 11.82
N PRO A 141 -13.50 -1.66 10.76
CA PRO A 141 -12.20 -1.04 10.52
C PRO A 141 -11.75 -0.14 11.68
N TYR A 142 -12.66 0.57 12.34
CA TYR A 142 -12.36 1.39 13.52
C TYR A 142 -11.89 0.56 14.72
N LYS A 143 -12.47 -0.64 14.92
CA LYS A 143 -12.05 -1.59 15.98
C LYS A 143 -10.60 -2.03 15.80
N PHE A 144 -10.13 -2.09 14.56
CA PHE A 144 -8.75 -2.43 14.21
C PHE A 144 -7.80 -1.22 14.18
N GLY A 145 -8.25 -0.07 14.71
CA GLY A 145 -7.40 1.10 14.93
C GLY A 145 -7.29 2.07 13.77
N PHE A 146 -8.15 1.99 12.78
CA PHE A 146 -8.19 2.98 11.70
C PHE A 146 -9.18 4.10 12.04
N ASP A 147 -8.79 5.35 11.83
CA ASP A 147 -9.66 6.52 12.06
C ASP A 147 -10.59 6.77 10.87
N GLU A 148 -10.15 6.41 9.67
CA GLU A 148 -10.87 6.59 8.42
C GLU A 148 -10.67 5.38 7.50
N TYR A 149 -11.62 5.14 6.60
CA TYR A 149 -11.47 4.08 5.61
C TYR A 149 -12.24 4.32 4.31
N CYS A 150 -11.74 3.74 3.22
CA CYS A 150 -12.39 3.64 1.93
C CYS A 150 -12.16 2.24 1.35
N LEU A 151 -13.18 1.36 1.41
CA LEU A 151 -12.97 -0.08 1.31
C LEU A 151 -13.94 -0.76 0.34
N TRP A 152 -13.38 -1.68 -0.44
CA TRP A 152 -14.15 -2.67 -1.19
C TRP A 152 -14.37 -3.94 -0.35
N GLN A 153 -15.55 -4.55 -0.51
CA GLN A 153 -15.96 -5.81 0.14
C GLN A 153 -15.90 -5.75 1.68
N LEU A 154 -16.47 -4.69 2.24
CA LEU A 154 -16.59 -4.56 3.71
C LEU A 154 -17.69 -5.46 4.27
N THR A 155 -18.96 -5.26 3.85
CA THR A 155 -20.13 -5.96 4.41
C THR A 155 -20.93 -6.76 3.37
N LYS A 156 -20.63 -6.58 2.09
CA LYS A 156 -21.30 -7.28 0.99
C LYS A 156 -20.31 -8.08 0.16
N ARG A 157 -20.76 -9.23 -0.33
CA ARG A 157 -19.96 -10.10 -1.22
C ARG A 157 -19.81 -9.44 -2.60
N LYS A 158 -18.76 -9.84 -3.33
CA LYS A 158 -18.48 -9.37 -4.71
C LYS A 158 -19.67 -9.55 -5.68
N ILE A 159 -20.57 -10.50 -5.41
CA ILE A 159 -21.79 -10.69 -6.22
C ILE A 159 -22.77 -9.51 -6.13
N HIS A 160 -22.63 -8.64 -5.14
CA HIS A 160 -23.47 -7.44 -4.96
C HIS A 160 -22.81 -6.17 -5.52
N GLY A 161 -21.57 -6.25 -5.95
CA GLY A 161 -20.83 -5.10 -6.49
C GLY A 161 -19.46 -5.46 -6.99
N GLU A 162 -19.11 -4.87 -8.11
CA GLU A 162 -17.84 -5.10 -8.78
C GLU A 162 -16.66 -4.52 -7.99
N ARG A 163 -15.46 -4.89 -8.41
CA ARG A 163 -14.20 -4.42 -7.84
C ARG A 163 -13.63 -3.25 -8.64
N PHE A 164 -13.70 -3.37 -9.96
CA PHE A 164 -13.03 -2.50 -10.90
C PHE A 164 -14.02 -1.49 -11.50
N ALA A 165 -14.70 -1.82 -12.60
CA ALA A 165 -15.75 -0.97 -13.15
C ALA A 165 -17.00 -0.98 -12.26
N ASN A 166 -17.68 0.16 -12.10
CA ASN A 166 -18.89 0.30 -11.28
C ASN A 166 -18.73 -0.31 -9.87
N PRO A 167 -17.72 0.10 -9.10
CA PRO A 167 -17.31 -0.58 -7.88
C PRO A 167 -18.30 -0.36 -6.72
N LEU A 168 -18.35 -1.35 -5.82
CA LEU A 168 -19.07 -1.24 -4.56
C LEU A 168 -18.09 -0.85 -3.45
N ILE A 169 -18.03 0.42 -3.12
CA ILE A 169 -17.12 0.98 -2.12
C ILE A 169 -17.92 1.49 -0.92
N VAL A 170 -17.38 1.22 0.27
CA VAL A 170 -17.86 1.80 1.54
C VAL A 170 -16.81 2.75 2.06
N GLN A 171 -17.21 3.99 2.33
CA GLN A 171 -16.35 5.03 2.87
C GLN A 171 -16.90 5.51 4.21
N ASN A 172 -16.14 5.34 5.29
CA ASN A 172 -16.48 5.84 6.63
C ASN A 172 -17.94 5.54 7.04
N GLY A 173 -18.38 4.30 6.93
CA GLY A 173 -19.72 3.85 7.32
C GLY A 173 -20.80 4.06 6.26
N LYS A 174 -20.48 4.64 5.11
CA LYS A 174 -21.46 4.89 4.04
C LYS A 174 -21.07 4.19 2.74
N GLU A 175 -22.01 3.48 2.15
CA GLU A 175 -21.87 2.96 0.79
C GLU A 175 -21.89 4.13 -0.20
N LEU A 176 -20.89 4.23 -1.07
CA LEU A 176 -20.85 5.24 -2.10
C LEU A 176 -21.89 4.95 -3.19
N PRO A 177 -22.46 5.98 -3.81
CA PRO A 177 -23.28 5.79 -5.01
C PRO A 177 -22.51 5.00 -6.07
N ARG A 178 -23.24 4.13 -6.77
CA ARG A 178 -22.68 3.38 -7.89
C ARG A 178 -22.44 4.32 -9.07
N ASP A 179 -21.30 4.17 -9.71
CA ASP A 179 -20.91 4.95 -10.88
C ASP A 179 -20.28 4.03 -11.92
N GLU A 180 -20.93 3.89 -13.07
CA GLU A 180 -20.48 3.04 -14.16
C GLU A 180 -19.20 3.55 -14.84
N GLU A 181 -18.91 4.84 -14.72
CA GLU A 181 -17.69 5.45 -15.24
C GLU A 181 -16.50 5.32 -14.28
N ALA A 182 -16.77 5.00 -13.00
CA ALA A 182 -15.76 4.95 -11.98
C ALA A 182 -14.93 3.66 -12.03
N TYR A 183 -13.64 3.79 -11.71
CA TYR A 183 -12.71 2.68 -11.51
C TYR A 183 -12.36 2.54 -10.03
N GLY A 184 -12.63 1.37 -9.44
CA GLY A 184 -12.45 1.13 -8.01
C GLY A 184 -11.06 1.45 -7.48
N PRO A 185 -9.97 1.05 -8.14
CA PRO A 185 -8.62 1.41 -7.72
C PRO A 185 -8.36 2.92 -7.68
N ASP A 186 -8.97 3.72 -8.58
CA ASP A 186 -8.84 5.17 -8.54
C ASP A 186 -9.56 5.76 -7.32
N ILE A 187 -10.82 5.36 -7.06
CA ILE A 187 -11.57 5.86 -5.89
C ILE A 187 -10.76 5.67 -4.60
N VAL A 188 -10.19 4.48 -4.40
CA VAL A 188 -9.47 4.19 -3.15
C VAL A 188 -8.09 4.87 -3.10
N SER A 189 -7.42 5.04 -4.24
CA SER A 189 -6.13 5.76 -4.30
C SER A 189 -6.31 7.26 -4.11
N ASP A 190 -7.34 7.85 -4.72
CA ASP A 190 -7.66 9.27 -4.56
C ASP A 190 -8.03 9.58 -3.11
N TYR A 191 -8.74 8.67 -2.43
CA TYR A 191 -8.98 8.79 -0.99
C TYR A 191 -7.68 8.76 -0.17
N ALA A 192 -6.72 7.90 -0.51
CA ALA A 192 -5.40 7.89 0.14
C ALA A 192 -4.66 9.21 -0.06
N ILE A 193 -4.70 9.75 -1.28
CA ILE A 193 -4.10 11.05 -1.63
C ILE A 193 -4.75 12.19 -0.83
N ASP A 194 -6.08 12.21 -0.73
CA ASP A 194 -6.78 13.22 0.07
C ASP A 194 -6.50 13.09 1.57
N PHE A 195 -6.33 11.86 2.07
CA PHE A 195 -5.90 11.62 3.45
C PHE A 195 -4.49 12.16 3.71
N ILE A 196 -3.54 12.01 2.79
CA ILE A 196 -2.19 12.59 2.87
C ILE A 196 -2.28 14.11 2.96
N LYS A 197 -3.01 14.77 2.04
CA LYS A 197 -3.21 16.22 2.03
C LYS A 197 -3.76 16.75 3.36
N LYS A 198 -4.79 16.08 3.87
CA LYS A 198 -5.48 16.44 5.12
C LYS A 198 -4.59 16.31 6.36
N ASN A 199 -3.67 15.36 6.36
CA ASN A 199 -2.90 14.99 7.54
C ASN A 199 -1.39 15.31 7.45
N LYS A 200 -0.93 16.06 6.45
CA LYS A 200 0.49 16.36 6.19
C LYS A 200 1.24 16.96 7.39
N ASP A 201 0.54 17.64 8.26
CA ASP A 201 1.11 18.31 9.46
C ASP A 201 1.10 17.41 10.72
N ASN A 202 0.66 16.15 10.58
CA ASN A 202 0.59 15.15 11.64
C ASN A 202 1.27 13.87 11.20
N PRO A 203 1.85 13.06 12.08
CA PRO A 203 2.27 11.73 11.72
C PRO A 203 1.06 10.90 11.30
N PHE A 204 1.14 10.25 10.14
CA PHE A 204 0.07 9.41 9.62
C PHE A 204 0.54 8.02 9.24
N PHE A 205 -0.40 7.08 9.29
CA PHE A 205 -0.24 5.72 8.84
C PHE A 205 -1.35 5.36 7.86
N ILE A 206 -0.97 4.89 6.68
CA ILE A 206 -1.90 4.36 5.69
C ILE A 206 -1.57 2.88 5.45
N TYR A 207 -2.55 2.01 5.66
CA TYR A 207 -2.51 0.66 5.12
C TYR A 207 -3.33 0.62 3.84
N TYR A 208 -2.65 0.36 2.71
CA TYR A 208 -3.27 0.30 1.39
C TYR A 208 -3.21 -1.12 0.80
N PRO A 209 -4.08 -2.03 1.23
CA PRO A 209 -4.28 -3.29 0.54
C PRO A 209 -4.97 -3.02 -0.81
N MET A 210 -4.21 -3.04 -1.89
CA MET A 210 -4.69 -2.69 -3.22
C MET A 210 -5.78 -3.64 -3.72
N LEU A 211 -6.60 -3.17 -4.67
CA LEU A 211 -7.52 -4.00 -5.44
C LEU A 211 -6.80 -4.69 -6.61
N LEU A 212 -5.73 -4.09 -7.09
CA LEU A 212 -4.86 -4.58 -8.14
C LEU A 212 -3.81 -5.56 -7.55
N VAL A 213 -3.45 -6.64 -8.26
CA VAL A 213 -3.75 -6.99 -9.64
C VAL A 213 -4.57 -8.31 -9.70
N HIS A 214 -5.44 -8.54 -8.74
CA HIS A 214 -6.23 -9.77 -8.59
C HIS A 214 -7.24 -9.95 -9.73
N ASP A 215 -7.51 -11.19 -10.12
CA ASP A 215 -8.59 -11.51 -11.08
C ASP A 215 -9.99 -11.00 -10.61
N PRO A 216 -10.91 -10.74 -11.55
CA PRO A 216 -10.82 -10.93 -12.99
C PRO A 216 -9.87 -9.92 -13.64
N PHE A 217 -9.07 -10.38 -14.61
CA PHE A 217 -8.24 -9.47 -15.37
C PHE A 217 -9.10 -8.76 -16.41
N VAL A 218 -9.23 -7.44 -16.23
CA VAL A 218 -10.14 -6.57 -16.99
C VAL A 218 -9.39 -5.31 -17.44
N PRO A 219 -9.92 -4.58 -18.42
CA PRO A 219 -9.36 -3.29 -18.82
C PRO A 219 -9.18 -2.33 -17.66
N THR A 220 -8.14 -1.52 -17.72
CA THR A 220 -7.94 -0.35 -16.86
C THR A 220 -8.36 0.92 -17.60
N PRO A 221 -8.50 2.08 -16.95
CA PRO A 221 -8.77 3.34 -17.62
C PRO A 221 -7.78 3.71 -18.74
N ASP A 222 -6.57 3.15 -18.72
CA ASP A 222 -5.55 3.35 -19.76
C ASP A 222 -5.68 2.36 -20.92
N SER A 223 -6.50 1.30 -20.80
CA SER A 223 -6.76 0.34 -21.87
C SER A 223 -7.79 0.88 -22.86
N PRO A 224 -7.62 0.68 -24.17
CA PRO A 224 -8.60 1.12 -25.17
C PRO A 224 -10.03 0.61 -24.92
N GLU A 225 -10.15 -0.61 -24.38
CA GLU A 225 -11.44 -1.24 -24.09
C GLU A 225 -12.20 -0.57 -22.93
N TRP A 226 -11.56 0.29 -22.16
CA TRP A 226 -12.23 1.05 -21.10
C TRP A 226 -13.19 2.09 -21.66
N GLN A 227 -12.95 2.56 -22.87
CA GLN A 227 -13.75 3.64 -23.48
C GLN A 227 -15.21 3.25 -23.76
N SER A 228 -15.51 1.94 -23.86
CA SER A 228 -16.87 1.44 -24.08
C SER A 228 -17.40 0.72 -22.84
N PRO A 229 -18.60 1.08 -22.32
CA PRO A 229 -19.21 0.39 -21.18
C PRO A 229 -19.33 -1.13 -21.36
N GLU A 230 -19.57 -1.60 -22.61
CA GLU A 230 -19.74 -3.01 -22.94
C GLU A 230 -18.44 -3.81 -22.78
N THR A 231 -17.27 -3.15 -22.92
CA THR A 231 -15.96 -3.79 -22.88
C THR A 231 -15.20 -3.62 -21.57
N ARG A 232 -15.59 -2.68 -20.69
CA ARG A 232 -14.93 -2.41 -19.40
C ARG A 232 -14.81 -3.63 -18.48
N SER A 233 -15.72 -4.59 -18.60
CA SER A 233 -15.74 -5.81 -17.78
C SER A 233 -15.35 -7.07 -18.55
N VAL A 234 -14.82 -6.95 -19.75
CA VAL A 234 -14.34 -8.09 -20.55
C VAL A 234 -13.14 -8.72 -19.86
N LYS A 235 -13.20 -10.03 -19.64
CA LYS A 235 -12.17 -10.78 -18.90
C LYS A 235 -11.19 -11.43 -19.88
N ASN A 236 -9.92 -11.11 -19.75
CA ASN A 236 -8.84 -11.75 -20.51
C ASN A 236 -7.51 -11.64 -19.77
N ASN A 237 -6.73 -12.71 -19.74
CA ASN A 237 -5.42 -12.75 -19.10
C ASN A 237 -4.45 -11.67 -19.63
N ARG A 238 -4.61 -11.20 -20.87
CA ARG A 238 -3.79 -10.13 -21.44
C ARG A 238 -3.86 -8.83 -20.66
N PHE A 239 -4.97 -8.54 -19.98
CA PHE A 239 -5.14 -7.32 -19.20
C PHE A 239 -4.34 -7.32 -17.88
N PHE A 240 -3.75 -8.46 -17.50
CA PHE A 240 -2.87 -8.47 -16.33
C PHE A 240 -1.69 -7.52 -16.50
N ILE A 241 -1.13 -7.40 -17.70
CA ILE A 241 -0.04 -6.45 -18.01
C ILE A 241 -0.51 -5.02 -17.79
N ASP A 242 -1.70 -4.67 -18.28
CA ASP A 242 -2.30 -3.34 -18.11
C ASP A 242 -2.55 -3.05 -16.62
N MET A 243 -3.03 -4.04 -15.87
CA MET A 243 -3.31 -3.91 -14.45
C MET A 243 -2.03 -3.72 -13.62
N VAL A 244 -0.91 -4.38 -13.97
CA VAL A 244 0.39 -4.18 -13.33
C VAL A 244 0.92 -2.77 -13.62
N ALA A 245 0.84 -2.32 -14.87
CA ALA A 245 1.25 -0.96 -15.24
C ALA A 245 0.40 0.10 -14.52
N TYR A 246 -0.91 -0.14 -14.40
CA TYR A 246 -1.81 0.77 -13.69
C TYR A 246 -1.57 0.78 -12.17
N MET A 247 -1.21 -0.36 -11.58
CA MET A 247 -0.77 -0.45 -10.19
C MET A 247 0.44 0.45 -9.95
N ASP A 248 1.45 0.34 -10.77
CA ASP A 248 2.67 1.14 -10.68
C ASP A 248 2.37 2.65 -10.85
N LYS A 249 1.50 3.01 -11.81
CA LYS A 249 1.00 4.38 -12.00
C LYS A 249 0.32 4.95 -10.75
N ILE A 250 -0.54 4.17 -10.09
CA ILE A 250 -1.20 4.60 -8.84
C ILE A 250 -0.17 4.85 -7.74
N ILE A 251 0.84 4.01 -7.62
CA ILE A 251 1.93 4.22 -6.66
C ILE A 251 2.67 5.51 -6.96
N GLY A 252 2.90 5.81 -8.25
CA GLY A 252 3.47 7.09 -8.69
C GLY A 252 2.65 8.28 -8.24
N LYS A 253 1.32 8.25 -8.40
CA LYS A 253 0.44 9.34 -7.92
C LYS A 253 0.60 9.59 -6.39
N ILE A 254 0.81 8.53 -5.60
CA ILE A 254 1.01 8.66 -4.16
C ILE A 254 2.37 9.28 -3.86
N VAL A 255 3.44 8.84 -4.54
CA VAL A 255 4.79 9.40 -4.40
C VAL A 255 4.81 10.87 -4.78
N ASP A 256 4.23 11.23 -5.93
CA ASP A 256 4.11 12.61 -6.39
C ASP A 256 3.38 13.51 -5.37
N GLU A 257 2.33 12.97 -4.73
CA GLU A 257 1.59 13.74 -3.71
C GLU A 257 2.42 13.92 -2.44
N LEU A 258 3.20 12.93 -2.00
CA LEU A 258 4.10 13.07 -0.86
C LEU A 258 5.16 14.14 -1.11
N GLU A 259 5.74 14.17 -2.30
CA GLU A 259 6.70 15.20 -2.73
C GLU A 259 6.04 16.59 -2.75
N LYS A 260 4.88 16.70 -3.37
CA LYS A 260 4.10 17.94 -3.48
C LYS A 260 3.72 18.53 -2.11
N GLN A 261 3.42 17.68 -1.13
CA GLN A 261 3.12 18.12 0.23
C GLN A 261 4.38 18.36 1.08
N GLY A 262 5.58 18.06 0.56
CA GLY A 262 6.85 18.24 1.25
C GLY A 262 7.06 17.28 2.43
N VAL A 263 6.45 16.09 2.37
CA VAL A 263 6.54 15.08 3.43
C VAL A 263 7.26 13.80 2.99
N ALA A 264 7.72 13.72 1.74
CA ALA A 264 8.38 12.53 1.20
C ALA A 264 9.60 12.11 2.03
N ASP A 265 10.51 13.02 2.35
CA ASP A 265 11.74 12.75 3.13
C ASP A 265 11.48 12.24 4.55
N ASN A 266 10.26 12.42 5.07
CA ASN A 266 9.85 11.93 6.40
C ASN A 266 8.75 10.86 6.29
N THR A 267 8.71 10.12 5.18
CA THR A 267 7.72 9.07 4.95
C THR A 267 8.42 7.76 4.61
N LEU A 268 8.15 6.70 5.38
CA LEU A 268 8.53 5.35 5.03
C LEU A 268 7.44 4.75 4.15
N LEU A 269 7.73 4.51 2.88
CA LEU A 269 6.87 3.80 1.95
C LEU A 269 7.32 2.35 1.85
N LEU A 270 6.42 1.42 2.14
CA LEU A 270 6.62 -0.02 2.02
C LEU A 270 5.67 -0.58 0.97
N PHE A 271 6.21 -1.28 -0.02
CA PHE A 271 5.43 -2.05 -0.98
C PHE A 271 5.68 -3.55 -0.78
N VAL A 272 4.61 -4.37 -0.81
CA VAL A 272 4.72 -5.83 -0.68
C VAL A 272 3.61 -6.54 -1.45
N GLY A 273 3.89 -7.71 -2.02
CA GLY A 273 2.85 -8.61 -2.53
C GLY A 273 2.21 -9.44 -1.40
N ASP A 274 0.93 -9.74 -1.49
CA ASP A 274 0.25 -10.57 -0.47
C ASP A 274 0.42 -12.08 -0.70
N ASN A 275 0.55 -12.52 -1.94
CA ASN A 275 0.86 -13.90 -2.36
C ASN A 275 1.33 -13.92 -3.82
N GLY A 276 1.75 -15.07 -4.30
CA GLY A 276 2.22 -15.23 -5.67
C GLY A 276 1.15 -14.96 -6.73
N THR A 277 1.61 -14.73 -7.95
CA THR A 277 0.78 -14.45 -9.14
C THR A 277 -0.22 -15.59 -9.41
N ASN A 278 -1.36 -15.26 -10.02
CA ASN A 278 -2.41 -16.22 -10.41
C ASN A 278 -1.84 -17.35 -11.27
N ARG A 279 -2.23 -18.59 -10.98
CA ARG A 279 -1.74 -19.82 -11.62
C ARG A 279 -1.99 -19.92 -13.13
N ASN A 280 -2.92 -19.15 -13.65
CA ASN A 280 -3.25 -19.13 -15.09
C ASN A 280 -2.36 -18.19 -15.90
N LEU A 281 -1.38 -17.55 -15.24
CA LEU A 281 -0.44 -16.61 -15.85
C LEU A 281 0.96 -17.21 -15.94
N ILE A 282 1.67 -16.84 -17.00
CA ILE A 282 3.08 -17.15 -17.21
C ILE A 282 3.80 -15.83 -17.44
N SER A 283 4.67 -15.48 -16.49
CA SER A 283 5.52 -14.28 -16.56
C SER A 283 6.86 -14.64 -17.22
N GLN A 284 7.31 -13.82 -18.16
CA GLN A 284 8.66 -13.97 -18.71
C GLN A 284 9.64 -13.19 -17.81
N THR A 285 10.79 -13.79 -17.56
CA THR A 285 11.87 -13.16 -16.80
C THR A 285 13.21 -13.37 -17.51
N ILE A 286 14.24 -12.62 -17.10
CA ILE A 286 15.61 -12.80 -17.57
C ILE A 286 16.15 -14.23 -17.36
N ASN A 287 15.54 -14.98 -16.42
CA ASN A 287 15.91 -16.36 -16.07
C ASN A 287 14.96 -17.41 -16.69
N GLY A 288 14.07 -16.98 -17.61
CA GLY A 288 13.07 -17.84 -18.24
C GLY A 288 11.66 -17.66 -17.69
N PRO A 289 10.69 -18.46 -18.16
CA PRO A 289 9.29 -18.34 -17.79
C PRO A 289 9.03 -18.81 -16.36
N VAL A 290 8.16 -18.07 -15.66
CA VAL A 290 7.67 -18.38 -14.33
C VAL A 290 6.16 -18.55 -14.39
N VAL A 291 5.66 -19.73 -14.01
CA VAL A 291 4.23 -19.98 -13.87
C VAL A 291 3.78 -19.48 -12.49
N GLY A 292 2.68 -18.75 -12.44
CA GLY A 292 2.12 -18.24 -11.19
C GLY A 292 1.81 -19.37 -10.19
N GLY A 293 1.98 -19.08 -8.90
CA GLY A 293 1.92 -20.08 -7.84
C GLY A 293 0.84 -19.85 -6.77
N LYS A 294 -0.04 -18.85 -6.94
CA LYS A 294 -1.10 -18.53 -5.97
C LYS A 294 -1.82 -19.77 -5.45
N GLY A 295 -1.95 -19.88 -4.13
CA GLY A 295 -2.62 -21.00 -3.48
C GLY A 295 -1.74 -22.22 -3.21
N ASN A 296 -0.48 -22.21 -3.66
CA ASN A 296 0.48 -23.27 -3.41
C ASN A 296 1.59 -22.81 -2.45
N THR A 297 2.13 -23.71 -1.67
CA THR A 297 3.25 -23.46 -0.72
C THR A 297 4.65 -23.57 -1.37
N ILE A 298 4.69 -23.56 -2.70
CA ILE A 298 5.94 -23.51 -3.48
C ILE A 298 6.49 -22.09 -3.55
N SER A 299 7.74 -21.91 -3.98
CA SER A 299 8.39 -20.60 -4.08
C SER A 299 7.49 -19.57 -4.79
N HIS A 300 7.02 -19.85 -6.02
CA HIS A 300 6.19 -18.92 -6.80
C HIS A 300 4.81 -18.62 -6.17
N GLY A 301 4.41 -19.33 -5.11
CA GLY A 301 3.16 -19.08 -4.39
C GLY A 301 3.35 -18.16 -3.18
N VAL A 302 4.56 -18.08 -2.63
CA VAL A 302 4.86 -17.38 -1.37
C VAL A 302 5.99 -16.35 -1.47
N HIS A 303 6.84 -16.42 -2.48
CA HIS A 303 7.90 -15.44 -2.72
C HIS A 303 7.29 -14.21 -3.42
N VAL A 304 7.31 -13.09 -2.74
CA VAL A 304 6.64 -11.84 -3.16
C VAL A 304 7.65 -10.70 -3.27
N PRO A 305 7.38 -9.68 -4.09
CA PRO A 305 8.19 -8.49 -4.11
C PRO A 305 8.01 -7.73 -2.79
N MET A 306 9.09 -7.10 -2.32
CA MET A 306 9.05 -6.15 -1.22
C MET A 306 10.07 -5.05 -1.44
N VAL A 307 9.61 -3.80 -1.39
CA VAL A 307 10.42 -2.59 -1.56
C VAL A 307 10.16 -1.66 -0.38
N ALA A 308 11.22 -1.01 0.12
CA ALA A 308 11.13 0.06 1.12
C ALA A 308 11.87 1.30 0.62
N SER A 309 11.25 2.46 0.74
CA SER A 309 11.84 3.75 0.39
C SER A 309 11.48 4.82 1.42
#